data_f8f6a20a5f7df1d8e4eb91b2f8dc3734
#
_entry.id   f8f6a20a5f7df1d8e4eb91b2f8dc3734
#
_cell.length_a   1.000
_cell.length_b   1.000
_cell.length_c   1.000
_cell.angle_alpha   90.00
_cell.angle_beta   90.00
_cell.angle_gamma   90.00
#
_symmetry.space_group_name_H-M   'P 1'
#
loop_
_entity.id
_entity.type
_entity.pdbx_description
1 polymer ?
#
loop_
_entity_poly.entity_id
_entity_poly.type
_entity_poly.pdbx_seq_one_letter_code
_entity_poly.pdbx_strand_id
1 'polypeptide(L)'
;MAKQGSNKPTSAAQERHGAAVGLKDQVNGLMDTTIDLRRNLHKWPEIGNTLPKTREQVLSALEGLPLDITLHKTTSGIAAMLTGDKPGPTVMLRGDMDALPMPEDTGLDFASKTENCMHACGHDTHTSMLVSTAKLLSDRRGEIPGRVLFMFQPGEEGHHGAKFMLEEGLLDVAKHKDGSESPIKAAYALHITSSMPTGVVGTRSGPLMASSDVVSIKVSGKGG
;
A
#
# COMPACT_ATOMS: atom_id res chain seq x y z
N MET A 1 16.47 -10.83 53.39
CA MET A 1 15.41 -9.86 53.00
C MET A 1 15.87 -9.14 51.75
N ALA A 2 15.41 -9.56 50.58
CA ALA A 2 15.71 -8.93 49.28
C ALA A 2 14.64 -7.88 49.01
N LYS A 3 15.03 -6.62 48.80
CA LYS A 3 14.12 -5.54 48.40
C LYS A 3 13.77 -5.73 46.92
N GLN A 4 12.50 -6.01 46.61
CA GLN A 4 11.94 -5.92 45.28
C GLN A 4 11.89 -4.45 44.86
N GLY A 5 12.72 -4.08 43.88
CA GLY A 5 12.65 -2.79 43.20
C GLY A 5 11.43 -2.75 42.30
N SER A 6 10.46 -1.89 42.58
CA SER A 6 9.35 -1.61 41.68
C SER A 6 9.85 -0.81 40.48
N ASN A 7 10.02 -1.45 39.34
CA ASN A 7 10.26 -0.76 38.07
C ASN A 7 8.95 -0.05 37.65
N LYS A 8 8.83 1.24 37.97
CA LYS A 8 7.80 2.09 37.38
C LYS A 8 8.18 2.33 35.89
N PRO A 9 7.25 2.16 34.95
CA PRO A 9 7.53 2.48 33.56
C PRO A 9 7.89 3.97 33.43
N THR A 10 8.88 4.27 32.58
CA THR A 10 9.32 5.65 32.33
C THR A 10 8.24 6.44 31.60
N SER A 11 8.22 7.78 31.74
CA SER A 11 7.22 8.67 31.10
C SER A 11 7.09 8.45 29.59
N ALA A 12 8.19 8.21 28.90
CA ALA A 12 8.23 7.90 27.45
C ALA A 12 7.56 6.57 27.07
N ALA A 13 7.46 5.60 28.01
CA ALA A 13 6.72 4.35 27.78
C ALA A 13 5.22 4.55 27.97
N GLN A 14 4.83 5.40 28.91
CA GLN A 14 3.43 5.78 29.15
C GLN A 14 2.88 6.66 28.02
N GLU A 15 3.68 7.61 27.50
CA GLU A 15 3.31 8.44 26.34
C GLU A 15 3.12 7.60 25.08
N ARG A 16 4.00 6.62 24.83
CA ARG A 16 3.84 5.68 23.71
C ARG A 16 2.61 4.80 23.83
N HIS A 17 2.27 4.37 25.03
CA HIS A 17 1.07 3.55 25.26
C HIS A 17 -0.23 4.36 25.07
N GLY A 18 -0.29 5.59 25.56
CA GLY A 18 -1.41 6.50 25.34
C GLY A 18 -1.62 6.85 23.85
N ALA A 19 -0.53 7.11 23.11
CA ALA A 19 -0.59 7.35 21.66
C ALA A 19 -1.07 6.11 20.90
N ALA A 20 -0.67 4.91 21.32
CA ALA A 20 -1.10 3.65 20.68
C ALA A 20 -2.61 3.38 20.89
N VAL A 21 -3.17 3.70 22.05
CA VAL A 21 -4.62 3.58 22.32
C VAL A 21 -5.40 4.55 21.43
N GLY A 22 -5.01 5.82 21.33
CA GLY A 22 -5.65 6.79 20.44
C GLY A 22 -5.54 6.40 18.95
N LEU A 23 -4.42 5.79 18.52
CA LEU A 23 -4.25 5.30 17.16
C LEU A 23 -5.23 4.16 16.83
N LYS A 24 -5.41 3.22 17.76
CA LYS A 24 -6.35 2.11 17.58
C LYS A 24 -7.79 2.60 17.38
N ASP A 25 -8.21 3.59 18.17
CA ASP A 25 -9.55 4.14 18.06
C ASP A 25 -9.76 4.87 16.73
N GLN A 26 -8.76 5.61 16.27
CA GLN A 26 -8.78 6.24 14.94
C GLN A 26 -8.86 5.21 13.81
N VAL A 27 -8.08 4.13 13.89
CA VAL A 27 -8.14 3.01 12.94
C VAL A 27 -9.53 2.37 12.94
N ASN A 28 -10.11 2.11 14.12
CA ASN A 28 -11.47 1.56 14.23
C ASN A 28 -12.50 2.47 13.56
N GLY A 29 -12.36 3.80 13.67
CA GLY A 29 -13.23 4.76 13.01
C GLY A 29 -13.13 4.76 11.49
N LEU A 30 -12.06 4.23 10.90
CA LEU A 30 -11.86 4.10 9.45
C LEU A 30 -12.32 2.75 8.90
N MET A 31 -12.63 1.76 9.74
CA MET A 31 -12.85 0.37 9.30
C MET A 31 -13.97 0.25 8.26
N ASP A 32 -15.14 0.83 8.51
CA ASP A 32 -16.28 0.71 7.60
C ASP A 32 -15.95 1.29 6.21
N THR A 33 -15.35 2.47 6.16
CA THR A 33 -14.96 3.10 4.89
C THR A 33 -13.85 2.34 4.18
N THR A 34 -12.95 1.69 4.93
CA THR A 34 -11.88 0.83 4.39
C THR A 34 -12.47 -0.44 3.76
N ILE A 35 -13.41 -1.06 4.45
CA ILE A 35 -14.11 -2.27 3.97
C ILE A 35 -14.95 -1.94 2.73
N ASP A 36 -15.65 -0.83 2.73
CA ASP A 36 -16.47 -0.40 1.58
C ASP A 36 -15.60 -0.12 0.35
N LEU A 37 -14.49 0.60 0.51
CA LEU A 37 -13.54 0.82 -0.58
C LEU A 37 -12.98 -0.53 -1.10
N ARG A 38 -12.55 -1.41 -0.19
CA ARG A 38 -12.04 -2.74 -0.54
C ARG A 38 -13.06 -3.53 -1.36
N ARG A 39 -14.32 -3.59 -0.92
CA ARG A 39 -15.38 -4.31 -1.62
C ARG A 39 -15.71 -3.70 -2.97
N ASN A 40 -15.64 -2.38 -3.11
CA ASN A 40 -15.85 -1.70 -4.38
C ASN A 40 -14.72 -1.97 -5.37
N LEU A 41 -13.47 -1.94 -4.93
CA LEU A 41 -12.32 -2.35 -5.74
C LEU A 41 -12.44 -3.81 -6.19
N HIS A 42 -12.84 -4.71 -5.28
CA HIS A 42 -13.04 -6.12 -5.55
C HIS A 42 -14.10 -6.38 -6.62
N LYS A 43 -15.18 -5.60 -6.64
CA LYS A 43 -16.25 -5.71 -7.64
C LYS A 43 -15.81 -5.34 -9.06
N TRP A 44 -14.82 -4.46 -9.19
CA TRP A 44 -14.39 -3.90 -10.47
C TRP A 44 -12.89 -4.04 -10.69
N PRO A 45 -12.37 -5.28 -10.62
CA PRO A 45 -10.95 -5.53 -10.77
C PRO A 45 -10.48 -5.24 -12.19
N GLU A 46 -9.24 -4.81 -12.32
CA GLU A 46 -8.57 -4.52 -13.58
C GLU A 46 -7.16 -5.14 -13.58
N ILE A 47 -6.66 -5.54 -14.76
CA ILE A 47 -5.41 -6.28 -14.92
C ILE A 47 -4.31 -5.38 -15.49
N GLY A 48 -3.09 -5.57 -15.01
CA GLY A 48 -1.88 -4.99 -15.59
C GLY A 48 -1.67 -3.52 -15.24
N ASN A 49 -1.16 -2.73 -16.20
CA ASN A 49 -0.70 -1.38 -15.95
C ASN A 49 -1.76 -0.28 -16.15
N THR A 50 -2.86 -0.61 -16.84
CA THR A 50 -3.93 0.35 -17.17
C THR A 50 -5.18 0.01 -16.37
N LEU A 51 -5.40 0.74 -15.28
CA LEU A 51 -6.43 0.51 -14.28
C LEU A 51 -7.26 1.80 -14.05
N PRO A 52 -8.00 2.29 -15.06
CA PRO A 52 -8.66 3.59 -14.97
C PRO A 52 -9.71 3.67 -13.87
N LYS A 53 -10.53 2.62 -13.69
CA LYS A 53 -11.57 2.59 -12.64
C LYS A 53 -10.98 2.50 -11.24
N THR A 54 -9.95 1.66 -11.07
CA THR A 54 -9.23 1.53 -9.81
C THR A 54 -8.58 2.86 -9.42
N ARG A 55 -7.90 3.52 -10.40
CA ARG A 55 -7.28 4.84 -10.18
C ARG A 55 -8.32 5.89 -9.79
N GLU A 56 -9.46 5.93 -10.47
CA GLU A 56 -10.56 6.86 -10.15
C GLU A 56 -11.06 6.65 -8.71
N GLN A 57 -11.31 5.41 -8.29
CA GLN A 57 -11.75 5.08 -6.94
C GLN A 57 -10.73 5.51 -5.88
N VAL A 58 -9.43 5.26 -6.13
CA VAL A 58 -8.36 5.68 -5.22
C VAL A 58 -8.30 7.21 -5.12
N LEU A 59 -8.32 7.93 -6.25
CA LEU A 59 -8.28 9.39 -6.25
C LEU A 59 -9.48 10.00 -5.54
N SER A 60 -10.69 9.47 -5.78
CA SER A 60 -11.90 9.89 -5.07
C SER A 60 -11.78 9.66 -3.56
N ALA A 61 -11.20 8.52 -3.13
CA ALA A 61 -11.02 8.22 -1.72
C ALA A 61 -9.93 9.09 -1.04
N LEU A 62 -9.00 9.66 -1.80
CA LEU A 62 -7.95 10.58 -1.33
C LEU A 62 -8.36 12.05 -1.42
N GLU A 63 -9.53 12.37 -2.00
CA GLU A 63 -9.99 13.74 -2.18
C GLU A 63 -10.09 14.48 -0.84
N GLY A 64 -9.68 15.77 -0.85
CA GLY A 64 -9.67 16.62 0.34
C GLY A 64 -8.52 16.39 1.30
N LEU A 65 -7.68 15.37 1.12
CA LEU A 65 -6.50 15.17 1.94
C LEU A 65 -5.36 16.13 1.50
N PRO A 66 -4.50 16.55 2.43
CA PRO A 66 -3.39 17.47 2.16
C PRO A 66 -2.21 16.74 1.46
N LEU A 67 -2.48 16.16 0.29
CA LEU A 67 -1.53 15.36 -0.48
C LEU A 67 -1.13 16.07 -1.78
N ASP A 68 0.16 16.11 -2.08
CA ASP A 68 0.65 16.46 -3.42
C ASP A 68 0.58 15.19 -4.28
N ILE A 69 -0.36 15.14 -5.24
CA ILE A 69 -0.61 13.96 -6.07
C ILE A 69 0.08 14.10 -7.42
N THR A 70 0.87 13.10 -7.80
CA THR A 70 1.47 12.93 -9.12
C THR A 70 0.91 11.68 -9.79
N LEU A 71 0.37 11.84 -11.00
CA LEU A 71 -0.14 10.73 -11.81
C LEU A 71 0.89 10.31 -12.84
N HIS A 72 1.14 9.01 -12.94
CA HIS A 72 1.95 8.43 -14.00
C HIS A 72 1.18 8.40 -15.32
N LYS A 73 1.88 8.57 -16.44
CA LYS A 73 1.30 8.72 -17.78
C LYS A 73 1.22 7.38 -18.53
N THR A 74 2.24 6.54 -18.40
CA THR A 74 2.32 5.24 -19.08
C THR A 74 1.59 4.15 -18.31
N THR A 75 1.28 4.42 -17.05
CA THR A 75 0.54 3.48 -16.17
C THR A 75 -0.54 4.21 -15.39
N SER A 76 -1.41 3.46 -14.72
CA SER A 76 -2.37 3.99 -13.75
C SER A 76 -1.76 4.28 -12.37
N GLY A 77 -0.44 4.32 -12.27
CA GLY A 77 0.28 4.59 -11.02
C GLY A 77 -0.04 5.95 -10.42
N ILE A 78 -0.11 6.00 -9.08
CA ILE A 78 -0.32 7.22 -8.30
C ILE A 78 0.81 7.34 -7.29
N ALA A 79 1.46 8.50 -7.24
CA ALA A 79 2.37 8.89 -6.19
C ALA A 79 1.73 10.05 -5.40
N ALA A 80 1.42 9.83 -4.12
CA ALA A 80 0.79 10.82 -3.27
C ALA A 80 1.73 11.17 -2.11
N MET A 81 2.14 12.42 -2.00
CA MET A 81 3.10 12.88 -1.00
C MET A 81 2.39 13.62 0.13
N LEU A 82 2.53 13.13 1.36
CA LEU A 82 2.18 13.84 2.57
C LEU A 82 3.44 14.50 3.14
N THR A 83 3.40 15.84 3.31
CA THR A 83 4.47 16.57 3.98
C THR A 83 4.07 16.85 5.43
N GLY A 84 4.82 16.31 6.38
CA GLY A 84 4.65 16.58 7.81
C GLY A 84 5.09 17.99 8.20
N ASP A 85 4.67 18.45 9.37
CA ASP A 85 4.97 19.81 9.86
C ASP A 85 6.37 19.93 10.49
N LYS A 86 7.10 18.84 10.61
CA LYS A 86 8.47 18.80 11.17
C LYS A 86 9.46 18.34 10.11
N PRO A 87 10.70 18.88 10.10
CA PRO A 87 11.73 18.41 9.18
C PRO A 87 12.10 16.94 9.46
N GLY A 88 12.42 16.20 8.40
CA GLY A 88 12.81 14.81 8.51
C GLY A 88 12.93 14.12 7.16
N PRO A 89 13.26 12.82 7.14
CA PRO A 89 13.41 12.05 5.91
C PRO A 89 12.07 11.74 5.25
N THR A 90 12.15 11.25 4.00
CA THR A 90 11.00 10.65 3.32
C THR A 90 10.98 9.14 3.56
N VAL A 91 9.79 8.61 3.88
CA VAL A 91 9.49 7.18 3.94
C VAL A 91 8.46 6.86 2.86
N MET A 92 8.60 5.72 2.18
CA MET A 92 7.63 5.26 1.18
C MET A 92 6.78 4.12 1.74
N LEU A 93 5.47 4.19 1.51
CA LEU A 93 4.51 3.11 1.76
C LEU A 93 3.91 2.68 0.42
N ARG A 94 3.92 1.38 0.15
CA ARG A 94 3.48 0.83 -1.14
C ARG A 94 2.27 -0.08 -0.97
N GLY A 95 1.28 0.07 -1.85
CA GLY A 95 0.22 -0.89 -2.11
C GLY A 95 0.05 -1.09 -3.61
N ASP A 96 -0.10 -2.33 -4.02
CA ASP A 96 -0.41 -2.69 -5.41
C ASP A 96 -1.91 -2.65 -5.68
N MET A 97 -2.29 -2.54 -6.96
CA MET A 97 -3.67 -2.25 -7.35
C MET A 97 -4.26 -3.21 -8.39
N ASP A 98 -3.44 -3.98 -9.09
CA ASP A 98 -3.89 -4.84 -10.19
C ASP A 98 -4.47 -6.16 -9.69
N ALA A 99 -5.26 -6.80 -10.56
CA ALA A 99 -5.92 -8.07 -10.33
C ALA A 99 -5.35 -9.17 -11.24
N LEU A 100 -5.82 -10.40 -11.03
CA LEU A 100 -5.39 -11.59 -11.77
C LEU A 100 -6.40 -12.00 -12.84
N PRO A 101 -5.93 -12.55 -13.98
CA PRO A 101 -6.78 -13.07 -15.07
C PRO A 101 -7.33 -14.45 -14.70
N MET A 102 -8.33 -14.51 -13.84
CA MET A 102 -8.98 -15.74 -13.41
C MET A 102 -10.43 -15.50 -13.05
N PRO A 103 -11.34 -16.49 -13.26
CA PRO A 103 -12.72 -16.37 -12.82
C PRO A 103 -12.82 -16.39 -11.29
N GLU A 104 -13.82 -15.68 -10.76
CA GLU A 104 -14.18 -15.75 -9.35
C GLU A 104 -15.39 -16.66 -9.13
N ASP A 105 -15.26 -17.59 -8.18
CA ASP A 105 -16.32 -18.53 -7.75
C ASP A 105 -16.45 -18.52 -6.22
N THR A 106 -16.55 -17.32 -5.64
CA THR A 106 -16.64 -17.16 -4.17
C THR A 106 -18.07 -17.10 -3.67
N GLY A 107 -19.04 -16.76 -4.52
CA GLY A 107 -20.44 -16.56 -4.14
C GLY A 107 -20.68 -15.34 -3.21
N LEU A 108 -19.69 -14.43 -3.10
CA LEU A 108 -19.80 -13.23 -2.28
C LEU A 108 -20.71 -12.18 -2.94
N ASP A 109 -21.41 -11.40 -2.12
CA ASP A 109 -22.28 -10.30 -2.57
C ASP A 109 -21.50 -9.15 -3.25
N PHE A 110 -20.19 -9.08 -3.02
CA PHE A 110 -19.25 -8.16 -3.64
C PHE A 110 -18.28 -8.84 -4.62
N ALA A 111 -18.58 -10.05 -5.08
CA ALA A 111 -17.79 -10.75 -6.08
C ALA A 111 -17.58 -9.91 -7.35
N SER A 112 -16.51 -10.19 -8.08
CA SER A 112 -16.13 -9.50 -9.31
C SER A 112 -17.29 -9.40 -10.30
N LYS A 113 -17.46 -8.24 -10.90
CA LYS A 113 -18.35 -7.98 -12.04
C LYS A 113 -17.63 -7.95 -13.38
N THR A 114 -16.32 -8.22 -13.36
CA THR A 114 -15.47 -8.31 -14.54
C THR A 114 -15.20 -9.78 -14.83
N GLU A 115 -15.67 -10.26 -15.98
CA GLU A 115 -15.48 -11.66 -16.38
C GLU A 115 -14.00 -12.02 -16.43
N ASN A 116 -13.64 -13.20 -15.92
CA ASN A 116 -12.26 -13.70 -15.88
C ASN A 116 -11.24 -12.72 -15.28
N CYS A 117 -11.66 -11.96 -14.27
CA CYS A 117 -10.80 -11.05 -13.55
C CYS A 117 -11.16 -11.04 -12.05
N MET A 118 -10.20 -11.26 -11.17
CA MET A 118 -10.42 -11.35 -9.73
C MET A 118 -9.24 -10.78 -8.93
N HIS A 119 -9.52 -10.05 -7.86
CA HIS A 119 -8.52 -9.73 -6.83
C HIS A 119 -8.20 -10.96 -5.96
N ALA A 120 -7.55 -11.99 -6.53
CA ALA A 120 -7.22 -13.21 -5.82
C ALA A 120 -5.92 -13.11 -5.00
N CYS A 121 -5.05 -12.14 -5.31
CA CYS A 121 -3.85 -11.85 -4.53
C CYS A 121 -4.10 -10.86 -3.37
N GLY A 122 -5.27 -10.18 -3.36
CA GLY A 122 -5.66 -9.29 -2.28
C GLY A 122 -5.18 -7.84 -2.41
N HIS A 123 -4.81 -7.40 -3.61
CA HIS A 123 -4.36 -6.04 -3.87
C HIS A 123 -5.45 -4.98 -3.61
N ASP A 124 -6.73 -5.33 -3.71
CA ASP A 124 -7.86 -4.52 -3.25
C ASP A 124 -7.77 -4.17 -1.75
N THR A 125 -7.29 -5.11 -0.94
CA THR A 125 -7.04 -4.90 0.50
C THR A 125 -5.80 -4.02 0.71
N HIS A 126 -4.71 -4.26 -0.03
CA HIS A 126 -3.50 -3.45 0.06
C HIS A 126 -3.77 -1.99 -0.31
N THR A 127 -4.50 -1.76 -1.41
CA THR A 127 -4.91 -0.44 -1.87
C THR A 127 -5.77 0.28 -0.82
N SER A 128 -6.81 -0.38 -0.30
CA SER A 128 -7.71 0.24 0.68
C SER A 128 -7.03 0.52 2.02
N MET A 129 -6.14 -0.36 2.48
CA MET A 129 -5.31 -0.10 3.66
C MET A 129 -4.37 1.09 3.45
N LEU A 130 -3.77 1.24 2.26
CA LEU A 130 -2.89 2.36 1.96
C LEU A 130 -3.65 3.68 1.93
N VAL A 131 -4.86 3.72 1.35
CA VAL A 131 -5.77 4.89 1.40
C VAL A 131 -6.12 5.26 2.84
N SER A 132 -6.50 4.29 3.65
CA SER A 132 -6.84 4.54 5.06
C SER A 132 -5.64 5.00 5.87
N THR A 133 -4.45 4.50 5.55
CA THR A 133 -3.19 4.98 6.15
C THR A 133 -2.92 6.43 5.75
N ALA A 134 -3.19 6.81 4.50
CA ALA A 134 -3.05 8.19 4.05
C ALA A 134 -3.99 9.13 4.81
N LYS A 135 -5.25 8.74 5.02
CA LYS A 135 -6.23 9.48 5.85
C LYS A 135 -5.72 9.65 7.28
N LEU A 136 -5.37 8.54 7.93
CA LEU A 136 -4.88 8.52 9.31
C LEU A 136 -3.66 9.42 9.52
N LEU A 137 -2.67 9.33 8.63
CA LEU A 137 -1.45 10.12 8.73
C LEU A 137 -1.69 11.59 8.37
N SER A 138 -2.64 11.90 7.48
CA SER A 138 -3.05 13.27 7.19
C SER A 138 -3.63 13.96 8.42
N ASP A 139 -4.47 13.29 9.19
CA ASP A 139 -5.02 13.81 10.46
C ASP A 139 -3.93 14.05 11.51
N ARG A 140 -2.84 13.30 11.44
CA ARG A 140 -1.70 13.37 12.35
C ARG A 140 -0.50 14.13 11.77
N ARG A 141 -0.67 14.88 10.70
CA ARG A 141 0.41 15.57 9.97
C ARG A 141 1.34 16.38 10.88
N GLY A 142 0.80 17.03 11.90
CA GLY A 142 1.57 17.80 12.90
C GLY A 142 2.54 16.97 13.75
N GLU A 143 2.36 15.65 13.81
CA GLU A 143 3.24 14.73 14.56
C GLU A 143 4.36 14.15 13.69
N ILE A 144 4.20 14.20 12.35
CA ILE A 144 5.09 13.51 11.40
C ILE A 144 6.36 14.32 11.18
N PRO A 145 7.54 13.74 11.49
CA PRO A 145 8.82 14.29 11.07
C PRO A 145 9.13 13.83 9.64
N GLY A 146 9.29 14.78 8.71
CA GLY A 146 9.57 14.47 7.31
C GLY A 146 8.35 14.26 6.44
N ARG A 147 8.42 13.30 5.53
CA ARG A 147 7.38 13.09 4.53
C ARG A 147 7.06 11.61 4.36
N VAL A 148 5.83 11.34 3.91
CA VAL A 148 5.38 10.00 3.54
C VAL A 148 4.94 9.99 2.08
N LEU A 149 5.60 9.19 1.26
CA LEU A 149 5.23 8.93 -0.13
C LEU A 149 4.37 7.67 -0.18
N PHE A 150 3.10 7.82 -0.53
CA PHE A 150 2.20 6.70 -0.80
C PHE A 150 2.31 6.32 -2.28
N MET A 151 2.79 5.11 -2.56
CA MET A 151 2.94 4.55 -3.90
C MET A 151 1.81 3.56 -4.15
N PHE A 152 0.85 3.93 -4.99
CA PHE A 152 -0.18 3.02 -5.50
C PHE A 152 0.30 2.45 -6.83
N GLN A 153 0.71 1.19 -6.80
CA GLN A 153 1.39 0.54 -7.91
C GLN A 153 0.43 -0.32 -8.74
N PRO A 154 0.29 -0.10 -10.05
CA PRO A 154 -0.34 -1.06 -10.96
C PRO A 154 0.65 -2.15 -11.39
N GLY A 155 0.15 -3.22 -11.99
CA GLY A 155 0.95 -4.18 -12.74
C GLY A 155 2.03 -4.91 -11.94
N GLU A 156 1.73 -5.32 -10.71
CA GLU A 156 2.62 -6.16 -9.91
C GLU A 156 2.72 -7.56 -10.50
N GLU A 157 1.60 -8.11 -10.95
CA GLU A 157 1.43 -9.48 -11.46
C GLU A 157 2.07 -9.68 -12.85
N GLY A 158 3.39 -9.54 -12.90
CA GLY A 158 4.21 -9.77 -14.10
C GLY A 158 4.20 -8.65 -15.14
N HIS A 159 3.59 -7.51 -14.86
CA HIS A 159 3.51 -6.36 -15.76
C HIS A 159 4.52 -5.25 -15.48
N HIS A 160 5.41 -5.44 -14.50
CA HIS A 160 6.53 -4.55 -14.16
C HIS A 160 6.14 -3.09 -13.86
N GLY A 161 4.94 -2.86 -13.27
CA GLY A 161 4.43 -1.51 -13.05
C GLY A 161 5.33 -0.62 -12.21
N ALA A 162 5.99 -1.16 -11.18
CA ALA A 162 6.98 -0.41 -10.39
C ALA A 162 8.14 0.11 -11.25
N LYS A 163 8.64 -0.69 -12.21
CA LYS A 163 9.70 -0.28 -13.13
C LYS A 163 9.27 0.94 -13.95
N PHE A 164 8.09 0.90 -14.54
CA PHE A 164 7.56 2.02 -15.32
C PHE A 164 7.36 3.27 -14.46
N MET A 165 6.87 3.13 -13.21
CA MET A 165 6.76 4.27 -12.30
C MET A 165 8.14 4.87 -11.96
N LEU A 166 9.17 4.03 -11.77
CA LEU A 166 10.54 4.50 -11.54
C LEU A 166 11.11 5.22 -12.76
N GLU A 167 10.92 4.68 -13.96
CA GLU A 167 11.34 5.28 -15.23
C GLU A 167 10.64 6.63 -15.49
N GLU A 168 9.41 6.82 -15.01
CA GLU A 168 8.68 8.09 -15.05
C GLU A 168 8.99 9.04 -13.88
N GLY A 169 10.01 8.78 -13.09
CA GLY A 169 10.48 9.70 -12.05
C GLY A 169 9.76 9.58 -10.70
N LEU A 170 9.25 8.40 -10.34
CA LEU A 170 8.67 8.17 -9.01
C LEU A 170 9.56 8.70 -7.87
N LEU A 171 10.87 8.52 -7.97
CA LEU A 171 11.81 8.98 -6.95
C LEU A 171 12.03 10.50 -6.99
N ASP A 172 11.79 11.14 -8.12
CA ASP A 172 11.90 12.61 -8.26
C ASP A 172 10.75 13.33 -7.51
N VAL A 173 9.60 12.67 -7.34
CA VAL A 173 8.50 13.18 -6.52
C VAL A 173 8.92 13.39 -5.06
N ALA A 174 9.94 12.67 -4.60
CA ALA A 174 10.49 12.83 -3.25
C ALA A 174 11.40 14.06 -3.09
N LYS A 175 11.80 14.74 -4.17
CA LYS A 175 12.55 16.00 -4.06
C LYS A 175 11.69 17.09 -3.44
N HIS A 176 12.35 18.04 -2.76
CA HIS A 176 11.66 19.23 -2.27
C HIS A 176 11.26 20.15 -3.44
N LYS A 177 10.29 21.05 -3.21
CA LYS A 177 9.84 22.02 -4.24
C LYS A 177 10.95 22.96 -4.72
N ASP A 178 11.99 23.16 -3.91
CA ASP A 178 13.20 23.92 -4.28
C ASP A 178 14.24 23.07 -5.04
N GLY A 179 13.92 21.81 -5.33
CA GLY A 179 14.79 20.87 -6.03
C GLY A 179 15.84 20.19 -5.15
N SER A 180 15.91 20.51 -3.86
CA SER A 180 16.84 19.84 -2.95
C SER A 180 16.46 18.37 -2.74
N GLU A 181 17.48 17.53 -2.51
CA GLU A 181 17.31 16.09 -2.32
C GLU A 181 16.58 15.77 -1.00
N SER A 182 15.58 14.90 -1.09
CA SER A 182 14.96 14.29 0.06
C SER A 182 14.89 12.78 -0.14
N PRO A 183 16.00 12.08 0.10
CA PRO A 183 16.10 10.67 -0.22
C PRO A 183 15.08 9.85 0.58
N ILE A 184 14.51 8.86 -0.08
CA ILE A 184 13.67 7.85 0.58
C ILE A 184 14.56 6.98 1.45
N LYS A 185 14.40 7.08 2.77
CA LYS A 185 15.23 6.37 3.75
C LYS A 185 14.80 4.94 3.98
N ALA A 186 13.50 4.65 3.78
CA ALA A 186 12.93 3.33 3.93
C ALA A 186 11.68 3.20 3.06
N ALA A 187 11.40 1.98 2.61
CA ALA A 187 10.17 1.63 1.92
C ALA A 187 9.52 0.44 2.63
N TYR A 188 8.21 0.48 2.79
CA TYR A 188 7.44 -0.57 3.44
C TYR A 188 6.25 -0.97 2.57
N ALA A 189 5.95 -2.27 2.56
CA ALA A 189 4.74 -2.84 1.99
C ALA A 189 4.21 -3.91 2.93
N LEU A 190 2.90 -4.11 2.95
CA LEU A 190 2.24 -5.23 3.61
C LEU A 190 1.62 -6.12 2.54
N HIS A 191 1.68 -7.43 2.73
CA HIS A 191 0.95 -8.38 1.91
C HIS A 191 0.04 -9.22 2.80
N ILE A 192 -1.25 -9.29 2.46
CA ILE A 192 -2.17 -10.23 3.14
C ILE A 192 -1.86 -11.66 2.73
N THR A 193 -2.11 -12.60 3.63
CA THR A 193 -1.95 -14.02 3.31
C THR A 193 -2.98 -14.87 4.06
N SER A 194 -3.46 -15.91 3.41
CA SER A 194 -4.33 -16.92 4.02
C SER A 194 -3.57 -17.98 4.82
N SER A 195 -2.23 -17.99 4.74
CA SER A 195 -1.39 -18.99 5.42
C SER A 195 -1.11 -18.68 6.89
N MET A 196 -1.52 -17.50 7.38
CA MET A 196 -1.37 -17.10 8.79
C MET A 196 -2.72 -16.81 9.43
N PRO A 197 -2.87 -17.04 10.76
CA PRO A 197 -4.09 -16.67 11.48
C PRO A 197 -4.37 -15.16 11.42
N THR A 198 -5.66 -14.80 11.41
CA THR A 198 -6.09 -13.40 11.46
C THR A 198 -5.51 -12.68 12.69
N GLY A 199 -5.02 -11.46 12.47
CA GLY A 199 -4.40 -10.63 13.52
C GLY A 199 -2.91 -10.88 13.73
N VAL A 200 -2.31 -11.84 13.02
CA VAL A 200 -0.86 -12.07 13.03
C VAL A 200 -0.19 -11.27 11.93
N VAL A 201 0.87 -10.55 12.27
CA VAL A 201 1.77 -9.88 11.31
C VAL A 201 3.13 -10.54 11.39
N GLY A 202 3.57 -11.11 10.27
CA GLY A 202 4.88 -11.77 10.14
C GLY A 202 5.90 -10.85 9.47
N THR A 203 7.13 -10.84 10.01
CA THR A 203 8.27 -10.19 9.37
C THR A 203 9.55 -10.94 9.72
N ARG A 204 10.60 -10.75 8.93
CA ARG A 204 11.92 -11.33 9.19
C ARG A 204 13.02 -10.44 8.61
N SER A 205 14.22 -10.59 9.13
CA SER A 205 15.42 -10.03 8.50
C SER A 205 15.79 -10.80 7.24
N GLY A 206 16.26 -10.10 6.21
CA GLY A 206 16.61 -10.67 4.91
C GLY A 206 15.38 -10.95 4.02
N PRO A 207 15.50 -11.81 2.98
CA PRO A 207 14.44 -12.10 2.04
C PRO A 207 13.20 -12.68 2.72
N LEU A 208 12.04 -12.07 2.50
CA LEU A 208 10.74 -12.51 3.04
C LEU A 208 9.88 -13.17 1.97
N MET A 209 9.83 -12.59 0.76
CA MET A 209 9.06 -13.06 -0.38
C MET A 209 9.98 -13.76 -1.39
N ALA A 210 9.43 -14.72 -2.16
CA ALA A 210 10.13 -15.36 -3.26
C ALA A 210 10.16 -14.45 -4.50
N SER A 211 11.13 -14.68 -5.40
CA SER A 211 11.08 -14.16 -6.76
C SER A 211 10.18 -15.03 -7.63
N SER A 212 9.65 -14.45 -8.69
CA SER A 212 8.91 -15.17 -9.73
C SER A 212 9.63 -15.01 -11.06
N ASP A 213 9.88 -16.14 -11.73
CA ASP A 213 10.54 -16.18 -13.02
C ASP A 213 9.65 -16.93 -14.03
N VAL A 214 9.54 -16.41 -15.25
CA VAL A 214 8.82 -17.06 -16.35
C VAL A 214 9.82 -17.58 -17.37
N VAL A 215 9.78 -18.89 -17.62
CA VAL A 215 10.61 -19.55 -18.62
C VAL A 215 9.71 -20.01 -19.78
N SER A 216 10.00 -19.51 -20.98
CA SER A 216 9.30 -19.93 -22.20
C SER A 216 10.25 -20.78 -23.07
N ILE A 217 9.86 -22.02 -23.34
CA ILE A 217 10.63 -22.95 -24.17
C ILE A 217 9.81 -23.28 -25.42
N LYS A 218 10.35 -22.96 -26.60
CA LYS A 218 9.76 -23.34 -27.89
C LYS A 218 10.58 -24.44 -28.53
N VAL A 219 9.99 -25.62 -28.68
CA VAL A 219 10.60 -26.74 -29.43
C VAL A 219 9.98 -26.78 -30.83
N SER A 220 10.82 -26.69 -31.85
CA SER A 220 10.40 -26.76 -33.26
C SER A 220 11.08 -27.96 -33.92
N GLY A 221 10.33 -28.77 -34.65
CA GLY A 221 10.84 -29.93 -35.34
C GLY A 221 9.79 -30.52 -36.31
N LYS A 222 10.19 -31.52 -37.12
CA LYS A 222 9.25 -32.36 -37.83
C LYS A 222 8.85 -33.50 -36.89
N GLY A 223 7.54 -33.78 -36.80
CA GLY A 223 7.04 -34.95 -36.12
C GLY A 223 7.55 -36.22 -36.78
N GLY A 224 7.89 -37.22 -35.98
CA GLY A 224 8.28 -38.55 -36.45
C GLY A 224 7.10 -39.41 -36.80
#